data_1af35826504013f14c238bc90ba39fca
#
_entry.id   1af35826504013f14c238bc90ba39fca
#
_cell.length_a   1.000
_cell.length_b   1.000
_cell.length_c   1.000
_cell.angle_alpha   90.00
_cell.angle_beta   90.00
_cell.angle_gamma   90.00
#
_symmetry.space_group_name_H-M   'P 1'
#
loop_
_entity.id
_entity.type
_entity.pdbx_description
1 polymer ?
#
loop_
_entity_poly.entity_id
_entity_poly.type
_entity_poly.pdbx_seq_one_letter_code
_entity_poly.pdbx_strand_id
1 'polypeptide(L)'
;MNAQSLGSLRTGWTATLDDCALSGGWTSEGNEFAVVDAAGGVSVFDGKRGDLIWAKKNVHDGGALAISVHPSKSKFATTGKDGRLIIWNLLEPDTEKIIDIGKGWVENVSWSPDGNFVATSLSKTVFTYSSSGEEVWRTSDHQSTVSTIAWTNKGELATASYGQVQFLDGVSGNLIQKLEWKGSLVSIALSNDSDVVACGSQ
;
A
#
# COMPACT_ATOMS: atom_id res chain seq x y z
N MET A 1 -5.03 10.33 -34.75
CA MET A 1 -5.13 10.46 -33.28
C MET A 1 -4.39 11.74 -32.90
N ASN A 2 -5.12 12.77 -32.49
CA ASN A 2 -4.49 14.01 -32.03
C ASN A 2 -3.90 13.77 -30.66
N ALA A 3 -2.58 13.87 -30.54
CA ALA A 3 -1.92 13.96 -29.25
C ALA A 3 -2.43 15.22 -28.55
N GLN A 4 -3.25 15.07 -27.52
CA GLN A 4 -3.54 16.19 -26.63
C GLN A 4 -2.21 16.58 -25.97
N SER A 5 -1.80 17.84 -26.12
CA SER A 5 -0.63 18.34 -25.42
C SER A 5 -0.91 18.22 -23.92
N LEU A 6 -0.12 17.41 -23.24
CA LEU A 6 -0.05 17.45 -21.79
C LEU A 6 0.26 18.88 -21.40
N GLY A 7 -0.64 19.53 -20.65
CA GLY A 7 -0.39 20.85 -20.12
C GLY A 7 0.95 20.87 -19.36
N SER A 8 1.64 22.00 -19.36
CA SER A 8 2.91 22.13 -18.63
C SER A 8 2.68 21.78 -17.14
N LEU A 9 3.44 20.84 -16.61
CA LEU A 9 3.49 20.59 -15.17
C LEU A 9 3.93 21.88 -14.48
N ARG A 10 3.18 22.29 -13.47
CA ARG A 10 3.49 23.47 -12.64
C ARG A 10 3.81 22.99 -11.22
N THR A 11 4.77 23.67 -10.58
CA THR A 11 4.98 23.49 -9.13
C THR A 11 3.74 24.01 -8.42
N GLY A 12 3.01 23.12 -7.74
CA GLY A 12 1.84 23.49 -6.94
C GLY A 12 2.26 24.04 -5.58
N TRP A 13 2.93 23.19 -4.81
CA TRP A 13 3.44 23.51 -3.47
C TRP A 13 4.61 22.61 -3.11
N THR A 14 5.31 22.96 -2.04
CA THR A 14 6.36 22.16 -1.42
C THR A 14 6.14 22.08 0.06
N ALA A 15 6.49 20.97 0.68
CA ALA A 15 6.44 20.78 2.12
C ALA A 15 7.72 20.08 2.61
N THR A 16 8.02 20.21 3.90
CA THR A 16 9.17 19.59 4.52
C THR A 16 8.71 18.51 5.48
N LEU A 17 9.41 17.39 5.47
CA LEU A 17 9.26 16.27 6.39
C LEU A 17 10.46 16.22 7.35
N ASP A 18 10.35 15.45 8.41
CA ASP A 18 11.47 15.25 9.36
C ASP A 18 12.62 14.44 8.72
N ASP A 19 12.31 13.54 7.76
CA ASP A 19 13.28 12.72 7.03
C ASP A 19 12.80 12.44 5.60
N CYS A 20 13.53 11.63 4.84
CA CYS A 20 13.20 11.28 3.47
C CYS A 20 11.80 10.70 3.32
N ALA A 21 11.00 11.23 2.41
CA ALA A 21 9.73 10.65 2.02
C ALA A 21 9.98 9.27 1.37
N LEU A 22 9.31 8.23 1.86
CA LEU A 22 9.44 6.88 1.32
C LEU A 22 8.23 6.49 0.47
N SER A 23 7.03 6.88 0.88
CA SER A 23 5.80 6.57 0.16
C SER A 23 4.75 7.62 0.43
N GLY A 24 3.89 7.90 -0.55
CA GLY A 24 2.80 8.86 -0.41
C GLY A 24 1.61 8.52 -1.29
N GLY A 25 0.44 9.03 -0.93
CA GLY A 25 -0.78 8.80 -1.66
C GLY A 25 -1.78 9.94 -1.52
N TRP A 26 -2.50 10.20 -2.61
CA TRP A 26 -3.62 11.13 -2.63
C TRP A 26 -4.89 10.46 -2.12
N THR A 27 -5.71 11.17 -1.35
CA THR A 27 -7.07 10.71 -1.07
C THR A 27 -7.88 10.61 -2.35
N SER A 28 -8.94 9.81 -2.32
CA SER A 28 -9.78 9.54 -3.50
C SER A 28 -10.32 10.79 -4.19
N GLU A 29 -10.56 11.85 -3.43
CA GLU A 29 -11.02 13.15 -3.94
C GLU A 29 -9.87 14.10 -4.30
N GLY A 30 -8.63 13.73 -3.99
CA GLY A 30 -7.45 14.56 -4.22
C GLY A 30 -7.35 15.81 -3.33
N ASN A 31 -8.14 15.86 -2.25
CA ASN A 31 -8.15 17.00 -1.33
C ASN A 31 -6.99 16.96 -0.33
N GLU A 32 -6.49 15.79 0.02
CA GLU A 32 -5.37 15.60 0.95
C GLU A 32 -4.31 14.68 0.34
N PHE A 33 -3.08 14.90 0.77
CA PHE A 33 -1.93 14.05 0.47
C PHE A 33 -1.34 13.52 1.77
N ALA A 34 -1.32 12.20 1.92
CA ALA A 34 -0.70 11.52 3.05
C ALA A 34 0.68 10.98 2.64
N VAL A 35 1.67 11.08 3.53
CA VAL A 35 3.04 10.68 3.27
C VAL A 35 3.67 10.09 4.52
N VAL A 36 4.54 9.10 4.34
CA VAL A 36 5.36 8.49 5.38
C VAL A 36 6.84 8.76 5.11
N ASP A 37 7.62 8.90 6.17
CA ASP A 37 9.05 9.18 6.11
C ASP A 37 9.93 8.09 6.75
N ALA A 38 11.23 8.19 6.50
CA ALA A 38 12.22 7.23 6.98
C ALA A 38 12.43 7.28 8.50
N ALA A 39 12.05 8.36 9.18
CA ALA A 39 12.04 8.46 10.65
C ALA A 39 10.83 7.75 11.28
N GLY A 40 9.90 7.22 10.47
CA GLY A 40 8.68 6.57 10.94
C GLY A 40 7.54 7.54 11.21
N GLY A 41 7.62 8.75 10.67
CA GLY A 41 6.57 9.75 10.74
C GLY A 41 5.48 9.55 9.70
N VAL A 42 4.29 10.07 10.00
CA VAL A 42 3.15 10.19 9.09
C VAL A 42 2.72 11.65 9.07
N SER A 43 2.59 12.23 7.89
CA SER A 43 2.13 13.60 7.69
C SER A 43 1.02 13.66 6.66
N VAL A 44 0.03 14.52 6.90
CA VAL A 44 -1.09 14.76 5.98
C VAL A 44 -1.16 16.24 5.67
N PHE A 45 -1.23 16.55 4.39
CA PHE A 45 -1.22 17.91 3.84
C PHE A 45 -2.50 18.20 3.06
N ASP A 46 -2.93 19.46 3.07
CA ASP A 46 -3.93 19.98 2.14
C ASP A 46 -3.43 19.85 0.70
N GLY A 47 -4.19 19.17 -0.13
CA GLY A 47 -3.75 18.82 -1.48
C GLY A 47 -3.62 20.01 -2.43
N LYS A 48 -4.28 21.14 -2.14
CA LYS A 48 -4.27 22.35 -2.98
C LYS A 48 -3.18 23.32 -2.57
N ARG A 49 -2.95 23.48 -1.25
CA ARG A 49 -2.06 24.51 -0.71
C ARG A 49 -0.77 23.96 -0.13
N GLY A 50 -0.74 22.65 0.22
CA GLY A 50 0.39 22.02 0.88
C GLY A 50 0.50 22.37 2.36
N ASP A 51 -0.55 22.98 2.96
CA ASP A 51 -0.57 23.26 4.39
C ASP A 51 -0.62 21.95 5.16
N LEU A 52 0.16 21.84 6.23
CA LEU A 52 0.13 20.68 7.11
C LEU A 52 -1.22 20.64 7.85
N ILE A 53 -1.96 19.55 7.66
CA ILE A 53 -3.21 19.32 8.39
C ILE A 53 -2.88 18.71 9.75
N TRP A 54 -2.09 17.61 9.76
CA TRP A 54 -1.54 17.02 10.97
C TRP A 54 -0.31 16.17 10.66
N ALA A 55 0.49 15.92 11.68
CA ALA A 55 1.61 14.97 11.63
C ALA A 55 1.74 14.22 12.95
N LYS A 56 2.13 12.95 12.86
CA LYS A 56 2.54 12.12 14.00
C LYS A 56 3.96 11.61 13.77
N LYS A 57 4.81 11.78 14.76
CA LYS A 57 6.22 11.37 14.72
C LYS A 57 6.40 9.99 15.35
N ASN A 58 7.39 9.23 14.85
CA ASN A 58 7.81 7.96 15.45
C ASN A 58 6.66 6.95 15.64
N VAL A 59 5.70 6.93 14.72
CA VAL A 59 4.58 5.98 14.78
C VAL A 59 5.00 4.58 14.34
N HIS A 60 6.02 4.49 13.47
CA HIS A 60 6.68 3.24 13.12
C HIS A 60 8.11 3.25 13.63
N ASP A 61 8.42 2.40 14.62
CA ASP A 61 9.77 2.27 15.17
C ASP A 61 10.75 1.73 14.12
N GLY A 62 11.87 2.42 13.95
CA GLY A 62 12.87 2.10 12.93
C GLY A 62 12.53 2.55 11.49
N GLY A 63 11.38 3.20 11.27
CA GLY A 63 10.97 3.80 10.01
C GLY A 63 9.70 3.24 9.40
N ALA A 64 8.90 4.10 8.78
CA ALA A 64 7.77 3.69 7.95
C ALA A 64 8.27 3.21 6.58
N LEU A 65 7.52 2.37 5.89
CA LEU A 65 7.93 1.77 4.61
C LEU A 65 6.93 2.02 3.48
N ALA A 66 5.64 1.85 3.74
CA ALA A 66 4.64 1.98 2.71
C ALA A 66 3.35 2.64 3.23
N ILE A 67 2.61 3.22 2.30
CA ILE A 67 1.28 3.78 2.52
C ILE A 67 0.35 3.35 1.39
N SER A 68 -0.90 3.10 1.73
CA SER A 68 -1.98 2.90 0.76
C SER A 68 -3.21 3.68 1.22
N VAL A 69 -3.80 4.43 0.31
CA VAL A 69 -5.00 5.24 0.59
C VAL A 69 -6.24 4.45 0.22
N HIS A 70 -7.26 4.54 1.06
CA HIS A 70 -8.56 3.89 0.84
C HIS A 70 -9.27 4.52 -0.39
N PRO A 71 -9.86 3.71 -1.28
CA PRO A 71 -10.37 4.20 -2.57
C PRO A 71 -11.55 5.18 -2.46
N SER A 72 -12.29 5.21 -1.35
CA SER A 72 -13.52 6.00 -1.24
C SER A 72 -13.82 6.61 0.13
N LYS A 73 -12.98 6.37 1.14
CA LYS A 73 -13.19 6.90 2.51
C LYS A 73 -11.97 7.70 2.94
N SER A 74 -12.17 8.60 3.91
CA SER A 74 -11.09 9.36 4.55
C SER A 74 -10.23 8.46 5.46
N LYS A 75 -9.66 7.41 4.87
CA LYS A 75 -8.80 6.43 5.54
C LYS A 75 -7.55 6.15 4.70
N PHE A 76 -6.50 5.75 5.36
CA PHE A 76 -5.32 5.17 4.74
C PHE A 76 -4.65 4.18 5.69
N ALA A 77 -3.73 3.39 5.18
CA ALA A 77 -2.99 2.42 5.94
C ALA A 77 -1.49 2.62 5.74
N THR A 78 -0.70 2.46 6.79
CA THR A 78 0.76 2.54 6.77
C THR A 78 1.38 1.29 7.35
N THR A 79 2.60 0.98 6.92
CA THR A 79 3.40 -0.13 7.42
C THR A 79 4.83 0.31 7.66
N GLY A 80 5.55 -0.44 8.49
CA GLY A 80 6.92 -0.07 8.86
C GLY A 80 7.82 -1.24 9.23
N LYS A 81 9.03 -0.90 9.67
CA LYS A 81 10.07 -1.86 10.09
C LYS A 81 9.77 -2.49 11.45
N ASP A 82 8.81 -1.96 12.16
CA ASP A 82 8.34 -2.42 13.47
C ASP A 82 7.36 -3.59 13.42
N GLY A 83 7.05 -4.10 12.22
CA GLY A 83 6.13 -5.21 12.05
C GLY A 83 4.66 -4.85 12.20
N ARG A 84 4.30 -3.59 12.05
CA ARG A 84 2.93 -3.10 12.24
C ARG A 84 2.28 -2.68 10.93
N LEU A 85 0.97 -2.89 10.89
CA LEU A 85 0.02 -2.24 9.99
C LEU A 85 -0.82 -1.28 10.84
N ILE A 86 -0.91 -0.02 10.42
CA ILE A 86 -1.74 0.98 11.11
C ILE A 86 -2.78 1.50 10.13
N ILE A 87 -4.06 1.40 10.49
CA ILE A 87 -5.17 1.97 9.72
C ILE A 87 -5.56 3.29 10.37
N TRP A 88 -5.52 4.35 9.59
CA TRP A 88 -5.76 5.73 10.01
C TRP A 88 -7.14 6.21 9.58
N ASN A 89 -7.77 7.01 10.44
CA ASN A 89 -8.83 7.91 10.05
C ASN A 89 -8.21 9.29 9.79
N LEU A 90 -8.36 9.80 8.59
CA LEU A 90 -7.75 11.06 8.17
C LEU A 90 -8.29 12.27 8.95
N LEU A 91 -9.56 12.21 9.34
CA LEU A 91 -10.24 13.28 10.10
C LEU A 91 -10.02 13.18 11.61
N GLU A 92 -9.69 11.99 12.10
CA GLU A 92 -9.54 11.68 13.53
C GLU A 92 -8.25 10.88 13.76
N PRO A 93 -7.07 11.51 13.65
CA PRO A 93 -5.78 10.81 13.65
C PRO A 93 -5.46 10.09 14.98
N ASP A 94 -6.20 10.37 16.07
CA ASP A 94 -6.04 9.72 17.37
C ASP A 94 -6.93 8.47 17.54
N THR A 95 -7.66 8.09 16.49
CA THR A 95 -8.51 6.88 16.46
C THR A 95 -7.93 5.78 15.58
N GLU A 96 -6.61 5.76 15.42
CA GLU A 96 -5.92 4.75 14.61
C GLU A 96 -6.11 3.33 15.14
N LYS A 97 -6.17 2.37 14.23
CA LYS A 97 -6.15 0.94 14.55
C LYS A 97 -4.75 0.39 14.29
N ILE A 98 -4.04 0.03 15.35
CA ILE A 98 -2.73 -0.61 15.28
C ILE A 98 -2.90 -2.13 15.27
N ILE A 99 -2.25 -2.79 14.33
CA ILE A 99 -2.27 -4.24 14.12
C ILE A 99 -0.82 -4.74 14.13
N ASP A 100 -0.49 -5.62 15.05
CA ASP A 100 0.80 -6.30 15.10
C ASP A 100 0.78 -7.48 14.12
N ILE A 101 1.57 -7.38 13.04
CA ILE A 101 1.71 -8.44 12.02
C ILE A 101 2.75 -9.47 12.46
N GLY A 102 3.77 -9.04 13.21
CA GLY A 102 4.86 -9.88 13.67
C GLY A 102 6.22 -9.19 13.62
N LYS A 103 7.27 -9.93 13.91
CA LYS A 103 8.64 -9.39 13.93
C LYS A 103 9.21 -9.32 12.51
N GLY A 104 9.54 -8.12 12.03
CA GLY A 104 10.19 -7.89 10.75
C GLY A 104 9.61 -6.70 9.99
N TRP A 105 10.09 -6.49 8.78
CA TRP A 105 9.71 -5.37 7.95
C TRP A 105 8.44 -5.70 7.16
N VAL A 106 7.43 -4.86 7.32
CA VAL A 106 6.18 -4.95 6.54
C VAL A 106 6.30 -3.93 5.40
N GLU A 107 6.76 -4.39 4.25
CA GLU A 107 7.18 -3.54 3.12
C GLU A 107 6.03 -3.17 2.18
N ASN A 108 4.91 -3.89 2.27
CA ASN A 108 3.80 -3.74 1.34
C ASN A 108 2.51 -3.47 2.09
N VAL A 109 1.69 -2.59 1.55
CA VAL A 109 0.30 -2.39 1.96
C VAL A 109 -0.54 -1.97 0.76
N SER A 110 -1.74 -2.52 0.62
CA SER A 110 -2.64 -2.18 -0.48
C SER A 110 -4.10 -2.35 -0.09
N TRP A 111 -4.92 -1.33 -0.31
CA TRP A 111 -6.37 -1.41 -0.19
C TRP A 111 -6.98 -2.08 -1.42
N SER A 112 -8.00 -2.91 -1.20
CA SER A 112 -8.83 -3.45 -2.28
C SER A 112 -9.60 -2.33 -2.99
N PRO A 113 -9.94 -2.47 -4.28
CA PRO A 113 -10.66 -1.43 -5.04
C PRO A 113 -12.01 -1.06 -4.47
N ASP A 114 -12.69 -1.98 -3.79
CA ASP A 114 -13.97 -1.76 -3.10
C ASP A 114 -13.80 -1.18 -1.69
N GLY A 115 -12.55 -1.11 -1.17
CA GLY A 115 -12.21 -0.61 0.15
C GLY A 115 -12.65 -1.51 1.31
N ASN A 116 -13.08 -2.73 1.06
CA ASN A 116 -13.50 -3.65 2.11
C ASN A 116 -12.30 -4.31 2.82
N PHE A 117 -11.17 -4.44 2.12
CA PHE A 117 -9.98 -5.13 2.59
C PHE A 117 -8.72 -4.29 2.47
N VAL A 118 -7.78 -4.52 3.36
CA VAL A 118 -6.40 -4.07 3.26
C VAL A 118 -5.47 -5.27 3.36
N ALA A 119 -4.59 -5.43 2.36
CA ALA A 119 -3.62 -6.51 2.31
C ALA A 119 -2.23 -5.99 2.67
N THR A 120 -1.42 -6.86 3.26
CA THR A 120 -0.02 -6.62 3.56
C THR A 120 0.78 -7.92 3.50
N SER A 121 2.11 -7.84 3.52
CA SER A 121 2.96 -9.01 3.55
C SER A 121 4.11 -8.86 4.54
N LEU A 122 4.45 -9.94 5.21
CA LEU A 122 5.64 -10.08 6.05
C LEU A 122 6.38 -11.34 5.64
N SER A 123 7.58 -11.19 5.07
CA SER A 123 8.35 -12.30 4.53
C SER A 123 7.55 -13.11 3.49
N LYS A 124 7.25 -14.38 3.76
CA LYS A 124 6.52 -15.29 2.86
C LYS A 124 5.01 -15.31 3.08
N THR A 125 4.53 -14.59 4.09
CA THR A 125 3.12 -14.60 4.49
C THR A 125 2.43 -13.34 4.00
N VAL A 126 1.27 -13.52 3.41
CA VAL A 126 0.33 -12.46 3.06
C VAL A 126 -0.82 -12.47 4.06
N PHE A 127 -1.23 -11.31 4.48
CA PHE A 127 -2.32 -11.07 5.42
C PHE A 127 -3.35 -10.15 4.78
N THR A 128 -4.59 -10.41 5.03
CA THR A 128 -5.70 -9.53 4.65
C THR A 128 -6.57 -9.22 5.85
N TYR A 129 -6.86 -7.96 6.03
CA TYR A 129 -7.70 -7.44 7.12
C TYR A 129 -8.93 -6.74 6.54
N SER A 130 -10.01 -6.73 7.29
CA SER A 130 -11.17 -5.90 6.99
C SER A 130 -10.83 -4.40 7.12
N SER A 131 -11.69 -3.54 6.61
CA SER A 131 -11.55 -2.08 6.79
C SER A 131 -11.67 -1.60 8.25
N SER A 132 -12.06 -2.47 9.18
CA SER A 132 -12.06 -2.27 10.64
C SER A 132 -10.80 -2.84 11.32
N GLY A 133 -9.92 -3.51 10.57
CA GLY A 133 -8.67 -4.07 11.08
C GLY A 133 -8.82 -5.44 11.74
N GLU A 134 -9.84 -6.21 11.38
CA GLU A 134 -9.99 -7.60 11.76
C GLU A 134 -9.35 -8.51 10.72
N GLU A 135 -8.57 -9.50 11.15
CA GLU A 135 -7.97 -10.44 10.21
C GLU A 135 -9.05 -11.28 9.52
N VAL A 136 -8.99 -11.29 8.18
CA VAL A 136 -9.92 -12.07 7.34
C VAL A 136 -9.28 -13.40 6.97
N TRP A 137 -8.06 -13.35 6.45
CA TRP A 137 -7.26 -14.54 6.14
C TRP A 137 -5.77 -14.22 6.10
N ARG A 138 -4.98 -15.27 6.19
CA ARG A 138 -3.54 -15.27 5.90
C ARG A 138 -3.13 -16.51 5.14
N THR A 139 -2.09 -16.40 4.32
CA THR A 139 -1.45 -17.54 3.67
C THR A 139 0.05 -17.42 3.70
N SER A 140 0.76 -18.52 3.92
CA SER A 140 2.22 -18.62 3.93
C SER A 140 2.75 -19.50 2.79
N ASP A 141 1.96 -19.71 1.74
CA ASP A 141 2.27 -20.67 0.66
C ASP A 141 3.29 -20.14 -0.35
N HIS A 142 3.86 -18.94 -0.13
CA HIS A 142 4.89 -18.40 -0.98
C HIS A 142 6.25 -19.08 -0.69
N GLN A 143 6.97 -19.46 -1.76
CA GLN A 143 8.26 -20.12 -1.65
C GLN A 143 9.37 -19.19 -1.13
N SER A 144 9.24 -17.89 -1.39
CA SER A 144 10.16 -16.83 -0.98
C SER A 144 9.43 -15.59 -0.48
N THR A 145 10.17 -14.60 -0.01
CA THR A 145 9.63 -13.31 0.40
C THR A 145 8.76 -12.71 -0.71
N VAL A 146 7.59 -12.22 -0.32
CA VAL A 146 6.68 -11.47 -1.19
C VAL A 146 7.23 -10.06 -1.35
N SER A 147 7.67 -9.74 -2.55
CA SER A 147 8.31 -8.45 -2.86
C SER A 147 7.30 -7.33 -3.11
N THR A 148 6.11 -7.68 -3.61
CA THR A 148 5.07 -6.69 -3.91
C THR A 148 3.70 -7.35 -4.00
N ILE A 149 2.66 -6.55 -3.73
CA ILE A 149 1.26 -6.94 -3.82
C ILE A 149 0.46 -5.88 -4.59
N ALA A 150 -0.58 -6.30 -5.29
CA ALA A 150 -1.51 -5.40 -5.96
C ALA A 150 -2.89 -6.05 -6.10
N TRP A 151 -3.95 -5.27 -5.94
CA TRP A 151 -5.31 -5.74 -6.18
C TRP A 151 -5.72 -5.59 -7.64
N THR A 152 -6.37 -6.60 -8.19
CA THR A 152 -7.10 -6.49 -9.45
C THR A 152 -8.43 -5.78 -9.21
N ASN A 153 -9.01 -5.16 -10.24
CA ASN A 153 -10.38 -4.61 -10.14
C ASN A 153 -11.47 -5.68 -10.06
N LYS A 154 -11.11 -6.95 -10.19
CA LYS A 154 -11.99 -8.09 -9.92
C LYS A 154 -12.00 -8.51 -8.44
N GLY A 155 -11.21 -7.84 -7.60
CA GLY A 155 -11.10 -8.14 -6.17
C GLY A 155 -10.16 -9.31 -5.84
N GLU A 156 -9.28 -9.70 -6.77
CA GLU A 156 -8.23 -10.68 -6.55
C GLU A 156 -6.95 -9.98 -6.07
N LEU A 157 -6.16 -10.61 -5.23
CA LEU A 157 -4.87 -10.10 -4.79
C LEU A 157 -3.73 -10.77 -5.57
N ALA A 158 -3.06 -9.99 -6.41
CA ALA A 158 -1.82 -10.40 -7.06
C ALA A 158 -0.63 -10.21 -6.12
N THR A 159 0.22 -11.21 -6.01
CA THR A 159 1.43 -11.20 -5.20
C THR A 159 2.62 -11.64 -6.03
N ALA A 160 3.76 -10.97 -5.92
CA ALA A 160 4.99 -11.38 -6.60
C ALA A 160 6.04 -11.82 -5.60
N SER A 161 6.77 -12.87 -5.96
CA SER A 161 7.89 -13.41 -5.20
C SER A 161 8.94 -13.99 -6.17
N TYR A 162 10.04 -14.54 -5.66
CA TYR A 162 10.98 -15.24 -6.52
C TYR A 162 10.27 -16.39 -7.25
N GLY A 163 10.37 -16.39 -8.56
CA GLY A 163 9.91 -17.47 -9.43
C GLY A 163 8.42 -17.45 -9.77
N GLN A 164 7.62 -16.52 -9.25
CA GLN A 164 6.17 -16.58 -9.48
C GLN A 164 5.41 -15.29 -9.19
N VAL A 165 4.28 -15.15 -9.89
CA VAL A 165 3.14 -14.31 -9.49
C VAL A 165 1.99 -15.24 -9.13
N GLN A 166 1.35 -15.00 -8.00
CA GLN A 166 0.12 -15.69 -7.58
C GLN A 166 -1.04 -14.71 -7.57
N PHE A 167 -2.19 -15.16 -8.01
CA PHE A 167 -3.47 -14.47 -7.85
C PHE A 167 -4.30 -15.24 -6.83
N LEU A 168 -4.67 -14.54 -5.76
CA LEU A 168 -5.42 -15.08 -4.63
C LEU A 168 -6.82 -14.49 -4.63
N ASP A 169 -7.81 -15.29 -4.30
CA ASP A 169 -9.17 -14.81 -4.05
C ASP A 169 -9.17 -13.84 -2.87
N GLY A 170 -9.67 -12.63 -3.08
CA GLY A 170 -9.58 -11.56 -2.08
C GLY A 170 -10.38 -11.80 -0.80
N VAL A 171 -11.40 -12.67 -0.85
CA VAL A 171 -12.26 -12.97 0.29
C VAL A 171 -11.76 -14.18 1.08
N SER A 172 -11.30 -15.22 0.39
CA SER A 172 -10.89 -16.49 1.02
C SER A 172 -9.38 -16.70 1.12
N GLY A 173 -8.58 -15.97 0.37
CA GLY A 173 -7.13 -16.18 0.24
C GLY A 173 -6.73 -17.42 -0.56
N ASN A 174 -7.69 -18.11 -1.19
CA ASN A 174 -7.41 -19.29 -1.99
C ASN A 174 -6.67 -18.93 -3.29
N LEU A 175 -5.72 -19.78 -3.68
CA LEU A 175 -5.01 -19.61 -4.93
C LEU A 175 -5.95 -19.81 -6.12
N ILE A 176 -6.06 -18.79 -6.99
CA ILE A 176 -6.82 -18.83 -8.24
C ILE A 176 -5.90 -19.22 -9.39
N GLN A 177 -4.77 -18.53 -9.51
CA GLN A 177 -3.83 -18.71 -10.62
C GLN A 177 -2.39 -18.49 -10.17
N LYS A 178 -1.48 -19.19 -10.80
CA LYS A 178 -0.04 -19.02 -10.64
C LYS A 178 0.61 -18.85 -12.00
N LEU A 179 1.44 -17.81 -12.13
CA LEU A 179 2.30 -17.58 -13.28
C LEU A 179 3.74 -17.81 -12.86
N GLU A 180 4.44 -18.70 -13.55
CA GLU A 180 5.84 -19.04 -13.24
C GLU A 180 6.80 -18.13 -14.00
N TRP A 181 7.90 -17.75 -13.35
CA TRP A 181 8.95 -16.91 -13.89
C TRP A 181 10.33 -17.39 -13.42
N LYS A 182 11.37 -17.12 -14.22
CA LYS A 182 12.74 -17.41 -13.81
C LYS A 182 13.39 -16.14 -13.28
N GLY A 183 13.58 -16.06 -11.97
CA GLY A 183 14.27 -14.94 -11.32
C GLY A 183 13.46 -14.23 -10.26
N SER A 184 14.06 -13.19 -9.68
CA SER A 184 13.43 -12.36 -8.66
C SER A 184 12.49 -11.36 -9.31
N LEU A 185 11.23 -11.40 -8.94
CA LEU A 185 10.28 -10.36 -9.26
C LEU A 185 10.30 -9.32 -8.15
N VAL A 186 10.49 -8.05 -8.52
CA VAL A 186 10.64 -6.93 -7.56
C VAL A 186 9.49 -5.93 -7.62
N SER A 187 8.72 -5.95 -8.71
CA SER A 187 7.55 -5.09 -8.85
C SER A 187 6.51 -5.72 -9.77
N ILE A 188 5.23 -5.38 -9.54
CA ILE A 188 4.13 -5.69 -10.44
C ILE A 188 3.30 -4.45 -10.69
N ALA A 189 2.74 -4.38 -11.88
CA ALA A 189 1.70 -3.42 -12.24
C ALA A 189 0.61 -4.15 -13.04
N LEU A 190 -0.63 -3.81 -12.76
CA LEU A 190 -1.79 -4.38 -13.43
C LEU A 190 -2.38 -3.35 -14.40
N SER A 191 -2.86 -3.82 -15.57
CA SER A 191 -3.67 -2.98 -16.46
C SER A 191 -5.01 -2.62 -15.80
N ASN A 192 -5.63 -1.53 -16.26
CA ASN A 192 -6.90 -1.05 -15.67
C ASN A 192 -8.04 -2.07 -15.75
N ASP A 193 -8.03 -2.95 -16.75
CA ASP A 193 -8.98 -4.07 -16.90
C ASP A 193 -8.53 -5.32 -16.14
N SER A 194 -7.33 -5.30 -15.57
CA SER A 194 -6.69 -6.41 -14.86
C SER A 194 -6.44 -7.66 -15.72
N ASP A 195 -6.41 -7.52 -17.03
CA ASP A 195 -6.16 -8.62 -17.95
C ASP A 195 -4.65 -8.80 -18.26
N VAL A 196 -3.84 -7.79 -17.96
CA VAL A 196 -2.38 -7.80 -18.15
C VAL A 196 -1.66 -7.49 -16.84
N VAL A 197 -0.65 -8.30 -16.53
CA VAL A 197 0.32 -8.02 -15.47
C VAL A 197 1.70 -7.76 -16.06
N ALA A 198 2.29 -6.63 -15.72
CA ALA A 198 3.68 -6.31 -16.02
C ALA A 198 4.53 -6.57 -14.77
N CYS A 199 5.67 -7.22 -14.95
CA CYS A 199 6.58 -7.55 -13.86
C CYS A 199 7.97 -6.96 -14.11
N GLY A 200 8.52 -6.29 -13.09
CA GLY A 200 9.94 -5.94 -13.05
C GLY A 200 10.73 -7.09 -12.42
N SER A 201 11.86 -7.46 -13.02
CA SER A 201 12.74 -8.52 -12.51
C SER A 201 14.19 -8.04 -12.44
N GLN A 202 14.96 -8.66 -11.54
CA GLN A 202 16.41 -8.57 -11.46
C GLN A 202 17.03 -9.72 -12.22
#